data_2d750067ba1f5ca08c914c2b985b7ddd
#
_entry.id   2d750067ba1f5ca08c914c2b985b7ddd
#
_cell.length_a   1.000
_cell.length_b   1.000
_cell.length_c   1.000
_cell.angle_alpha   90.00
_cell.angle_beta   90.00
_cell.angle_gamma   90.00
#
_symmetry.space_group_name_H-M   'P 1'
#
loop_
_entity.id
_entity.type
_entity.pdbx_description
1 polymer ?
#
loop_
_entity_poly.entity_id
_entity_poly.type
_entity_poly.pdbx_seq_one_letter_code
_entity_poly.pdbx_strand_id
1 'polypeptide(L)'
;MLILRSLLFNIAFYVNIILWMIALIPTFALPRRVFMRGAQLWALSSLWLLRVVAGTKVEIRGHERIPEGGLLVAAKHQSLWETFALLPLFKDPTFILKRELMWIPVFGWYARKADCVPVNRKAGSQALMRMMARAHEEAQEGRQIVIFPEGTRRPPGAAP
;
A
#
# COMPACT_ATOMS: atom_id res chain seq x y z
N MET A 1 -6.24 29.64 -0.38
CA MET A 1 -5.88 28.79 -1.53
C MET A 1 -5.53 27.35 -1.14
N LEU A 2 -4.74 27.10 -0.07
CA LEU A 2 -4.36 25.74 0.38
C LEU A 2 -5.57 24.84 0.70
N ILE A 3 -6.53 25.32 1.49
CA ILE A 3 -7.72 24.56 1.88
C ILE A 3 -8.53 24.09 0.67
N LEU A 4 -8.76 25.00 -0.29
CA LEU A 4 -9.50 24.69 -1.51
C LEU A 4 -8.78 23.62 -2.35
N ARG A 5 -7.48 23.76 -2.55
CA ARG A 5 -6.68 22.78 -3.28
C ARG A 5 -6.67 21.41 -2.58
N SER A 6 -6.59 21.41 -1.24
CA SER A 6 -6.66 20.19 -0.44
C SER A 6 -8.02 19.50 -0.57
N LEU A 7 -9.12 20.27 -0.53
CA LEU A 7 -10.46 19.74 -0.71
C LEU A 7 -10.67 19.17 -2.12
N LEU A 8 -10.25 19.92 -3.15
CA LEU A 8 -10.31 19.45 -4.54
C LEU A 8 -9.47 18.17 -4.74
N PHE A 9 -8.28 18.11 -4.13
CA PHE A 9 -7.48 16.91 -4.18
C PHE A 9 -8.18 15.72 -3.51
N ASN A 10 -8.79 15.90 -2.33
CA ASN A 10 -9.53 14.83 -1.68
C ASN A 10 -10.66 14.29 -2.56
N ILE A 11 -11.47 15.18 -3.15
CA ILE A 11 -12.55 14.79 -4.07
C ILE A 11 -11.96 14.01 -5.26
N ALA A 12 -10.95 14.56 -5.92
CA ALA A 12 -10.31 13.93 -7.07
C ALA A 12 -9.69 12.56 -6.71
N PHE A 13 -9.07 12.45 -5.53
CA PHE A 13 -8.49 11.20 -5.04
C PHE A 13 -9.55 10.11 -4.81
N TYR A 14 -10.68 10.46 -4.16
CA TYR A 14 -11.75 9.49 -3.95
C TYR A 14 -12.45 9.09 -5.24
N VAL A 15 -12.65 10.02 -6.17
CA VAL A 15 -13.17 9.71 -7.51
C VAL A 15 -12.19 8.78 -8.24
N ASN A 16 -10.90 9.08 -8.22
CA ASN A 16 -9.87 8.27 -8.84
C ASN A 16 -9.85 6.84 -8.27
N ILE A 17 -9.91 6.66 -6.94
CA ILE A 17 -9.94 5.31 -6.35
C ILE A 17 -11.19 4.54 -6.76
N ILE A 18 -12.37 5.17 -6.79
CA ILE A 18 -13.61 4.53 -7.21
C ILE A 18 -13.51 4.08 -8.68
N LEU A 19 -13.03 4.94 -9.57
CA LEU A 19 -12.86 4.61 -10.98
C LEU A 19 -11.90 3.43 -11.17
N TRP A 20 -10.77 3.42 -10.46
CA TRP A 20 -9.82 2.31 -10.51
C TRP A 20 -10.38 1.03 -9.89
N MET A 21 -11.14 1.12 -8.80
CA MET A 21 -11.82 -0.04 -8.23
C MET A 21 -12.76 -0.68 -9.26
N ILE A 22 -13.53 0.11 -10.01
CA ILE A 22 -14.39 -0.40 -11.08
C ILE A 22 -13.55 -0.98 -12.23
N ALA A 23 -12.54 -0.27 -12.69
CA ALA A 23 -11.67 -0.71 -13.80
C ALA A 23 -10.91 -2.01 -13.48
N LEU A 24 -10.61 -2.27 -12.21
CA LEU A 24 -9.89 -3.46 -11.76
C LEU A 24 -10.79 -4.68 -11.52
N ILE A 25 -12.13 -4.56 -11.59
CA ILE A 25 -13.05 -5.71 -11.42
C ILE A 25 -12.69 -6.88 -12.35
N PRO A 26 -12.43 -6.69 -13.65
CA PRO A 26 -12.10 -7.81 -14.54
C PRO A 26 -10.81 -8.55 -14.11
N THR A 27 -9.91 -7.89 -13.39
CA THR A 27 -8.65 -8.50 -12.95
C THR A 27 -8.83 -9.59 -11.91
N PHE A 28 -10.02 -9.73 -11.30
CA PHE A 28 -10.30 -10.87 -10.41
C PHE A 28 -10.24 -12.21 -11.14
N ALA A 29 -10.60 -12.24 -12.43
CA ALA A 29 -10.49 -13.42 -13.29
C ALA A 29 -9.09 -13.60 -13.90
N LEU A 30 -8.18 -12.66 -13.72
CA LEU A 30 -6.84 -12.66 -14.30
C LEU A 30 -5.77 -12.98 -13.25
N PRO A 31 -4.54 -13.33 -13.66
CA PRO A 31 -3.43 -13.52 -12.74
C PRO A 31 -3.19 -12.27 -11.85
N ARG A 32 -2.79 -12.49 -10.60
CA ARG A 32 -2.52 -11.44 -9.61
C ARG A 32 -1.59 -10.32 -10.14
N ARG A 33 -0.60 -10.69 -10.95
CA ARG A 33 0.34 -9.72 -11.54
C ARG A 33 -0.34 -8.64 -12.39
N VAL A 34 -1.44 -8.98 -13.05
CA VAL A 34 -2.22 -8.00 -13.84
C VAL A 34 -2.91 -7.01 -12.91
N PHE A 35 -3.51 -7.52 -11.83
CA PHE A 35 -4.11 -6.69 -10.79
C PHE A 35 -3.06 -5.76 -10.15
N MET A 36 -1.87 -6.27 -9.79
CA MET A 36 -0.82 -5.48 -9.16
C MET A 36 -0.32 -4.34 -10.06
N ARG A 37 -0.19 -4.58 -11.37
CA ARG A 37 0.11 -3.49 -12.34
C ARG A 37 -0.96 -2.42 -12.34
N GLY A 38 -2.24 -2.80 -12.30
CA GLY A 38 -3.34 -1.86 -12.19
C GLY A 38 -3.31 -1.07 -10.87
N ALA A 39 -3.01 -1.71 -9.75
CA ALA A 39 -2.85 -1.05 -8.46
C ALA A 39 -1.68 -0.04 -8.46
N GLN A 40 -0.58 -0.38 -9.15
CA GLN A 40 0.55 0.54 -9.34
C GLN A 40 0.16 1.74 -10.21
N LEU A 41 -0.61 1.53 -11.28
CA LEU A 41 -1.12 2.63 -12.13
C LEU A 41 -2.09 3.53 -11.36
N TRP A 42 -2.97 2.97 -10.53
CA TRP A 42 -3.78 3.75 -9.59
C TRP A 42 -2.91 4.62 -8.66
N ALA A 43 -1.85 4.05 -8.11
CA ALA A 43 -0.93 4.79 -7.24
C ALA A 43 -0.26 5.94 -7.99
N LEU A 44 0.24 5.70 -9.20
CA LEU A 44 0.86 6.71 -10.06
C LEU A 44 -0.14 7.83 -10.43
N SER A 45 -1.38 7.49 -10.80
CA SER A 45 -2.41 8.49 -11.08
C SER A 45 -2.75 9.32 -9.84
N SER A 46 -2.76 8.70 -8.65
CA SER A 46 -2.98 9.41 -7.38
C SER A 46 -1.83 10.37 -7.05
N LEU A 47 -0.58 9.97 -7.29
CA LEU A 47 0.60 10.85 -7.13
C LEU A 47 0.59 12.00 -8.14
N TRP A 48 0.15 11.74 -9.37
CA TRP A 48 -0.04 12.78 -10.38
C TRP A 48 -1.11 13.79 -9.97
N LEU A 49 -2.27 13.33 -9.48
CA LEU A 49 -3.31 14.20 -8.93
C LEU A 49 -2.80 15.05 -7.76
N LEU A 50 -2.03 14.46 -6.86
CA LEU A 50 -1.40 15.16 -5.73
C LEU A 50 -0.50 16.30 -6.23
N ARG A 51 0.28 16.05 -7.27
CA ARG A 51 1.16 17.05 -7.88
C ARG A 51 0.38 18.18 -8.55
N VAL A 52 -0.62 17.84 -9.36
CA VAL A 52 -1.34 18.81 -10.21
C VAL A 52 -2.35 19.61 -9.38
N VAL A 53 -3.15 18.95 -8.55
CA VAL A 53 -4.25 19.60 -7.82
C VAL A 53 -3.73 20.22 -6.52
N ALA A 54 -3.04 19.45 -5.67
CA ALA A 54 -2.51 19.96 -4.40
C ALA A 54 -1.21 20.77 -4.58
N GLY A 55 -0.46 20.55 -5.67
CA GLY A 55 0.84 21.18 -5.92
C GLY A 55 1.97 20.59 -5.10
N THR A 56 1.74 19.40 -4.50
CA THR A 56 2.74 18.71 -3.71
C THR A 56 3.64 17.89 -4.61
N LYS A 57 4.94 18.19 -4.59
CA LYS A 57 5.96 17.41 -5.31
C LYS A 57 6.45 16.28 -4.43
N VAL A 58 6.60 15.11 -5.03
CA VAL A 58 7.19 13.93 -4.40
C VAL A 58 8.59 13.76 -4.94
N GLU A 59 9.57 13.63 -4.08
CA GLU A 59 10.95 13.30 -4.41
C GLU A 59 11.30 11.95 -3.77
N ILE A 60 11.74 11.02 -4.59
CA ILE A 60 12.18 9.69 -4.15
C ILE A 60 13.69 9.63 -4.29
N ARG A 61 14.37 9.42 -3.18
CA ARG A 61 15.84 9.32 -3.13
C ARG A 61 16.25 7.90 -2.79
N GLY A 62 17.30 7.40 -3.42
CA GLY A 62 17.87 6.08 -3.14
C GLY A 62 17.10 4.91 -3.78
N HIS A 63 16.19 5.18 -4.72
CA HIS A 63 15.49 4.13 -5.46
C HIS A 63 16.45 3.14 -6.13
N GLU A 64 17.57 3.62 -6.61
CA GLU A 64 18.64 2.85 -7.24
C GLU A 64 19.36 1.88 -6.30
N ARG A 65 19.13 2.02 -4.99
CA ARG A 65 19.72 1.16 -3.94
C ARG A 65 18.77 0.06 -3.47
N ILE A 66 17.56 0.00 -4.01
CA ILE A 66 16.62 -1.06 -3.67
C ILE A 66 17.13 -2.37 -4.28
N PRO A 67 17.44 -3.40 -3.47
CA PRO A 67 17.89 -4.68 -3.98
C PRO A 67 16.77 -5.37 -4.78
N GLU A 68 17.16 -6.20 -5.73
CA GLU A 68 16.23 -7.06 -6.44
C GLU A 68 15.81 -8.27 -5.58
N GLY A 69 14.63 -8.81 -5.88
CA GLY A 69 14.11 -10.02 -5.22
C GLY A 69 13.28 -9.73 -3.98
N GLY A 70 13.22 -10.72 -3.09
CA GLY A 70 12.43 -10.65 -1.87
C GLY A 70 13.03 -9.73 -0.81
N LEU A 71 12.23 -8.81 -0.29
CA LEU A 71 12.65 -7.81 0.70
C LEU A 71 11.61 -7.66 1.80
N LEU A 72 12.08 -7.37 3.01
CA LEU A 72 11.25 -6.81 4.07
C LEU A 72 11.51 -5.31 4.15
N VAL A 73 10.50 -4.52 3.83
CA VAL A 73 10.54 -3.06 3.80
C VAL A 73 9.86 -2.51 5.05
N ALA A 74 10.64 -2.06 6.02
CA ALA A 74 10.13 -1.37 7.21
C ALA A 74 9.94 0.12 6.91
N ALA A 75 8.70 0.55 6.75
CA ALA A 75 8.37 1.93 6.44
C ALA A 75 7.73 2.64 7.64
N LYS A 76 8.02 3.94 7.80
CA LYS A 76 7.37 4.76 8.80
C LYS A 76 5.94 5.08 8.38
N HIS A 77 4.97 4.96 9.31
CA HIS A 77 3.56 5.23 9.02
C HIS A 77 3.14 6.59 9.56
N GLN A 78 2.97 7.58 8.69
CA GLN A 78 2.62 8.95 9.06
C GLN A 78 1.26 9.39 8.49
N SER A 79 0.88 8.86 7.32
CA SER A 79 -0.35 9.26 6.64
C SER A 79 -0.98 8.11 5.83
N LEU A 80 -1.92 8.40 4.97
CA LEU A 80 -2.40 7.46 3.96
C LEU A 80 -1.46 7.43 2.74
N TRP A 81 -0.69 8.47 2.53
CA TRP A 81 0.13 8.69 1.34
C TRP A 81 1.11 7.55 1.07
N GLU A 82 1.89 7.15 2.07
CA GLU A 82 2.91 6.10 1.91
C GLU A 82 2.31 4.73 1.57
N THR A 83 1.04 4.47 1.90
CA THR A 83 0.40 3.19 1.59
C THR A 83 0.21 2.97 0.09
N PHE A 84 0.06 4.04 -0.69
CA PHE A 84 -0.01 3.94 -2.14
C PHE A 84 1.28 4.42 -2.83
N ALA A 85 2.02 5.36 -2.24
CA ALA A 85 3.25 5.87 -2.83
C ALA A 85 4.37 4.82 -2.90
N LEU A 86 4.34 3.82 -2.02
CA LEU A 86 5.31 2.71 -2.04
C LEU A 86 5.02 1.67 -3.12
N LEU A 87 3.77 1.56 -3.62
CA LEU A 87 3.40 0.55 -4.61
C LEU A 87 4.24 0.59 -5.90
N PRO A 88 4.45 1.75 -6.54
CA PRO A 88 5.20 1.80 -7.80
C PRO A 88 6.72 1.68 -7.63
N LEU A 89 7.24 1.69 -6.39
CA LEU A 89 8.67 1.57 -6.13
C LEU A 89 9.17 0.13 -6.19
N PHE A 90 8.27 -0.83 -6.08
CA PHE A 90 8.60 -2.25 -6.02
C PHE A 90 7.96 -3.02 -7.17
N LYS A 91 8.60 -4.13 -7.55
CA LYS A 91 8.14 -4.96 -8.66
C LYS A 91 6.85 -5.71 -8.35
N ASP A 92 6.75 -6.27 -7.14
CA ASP A 92 5.61 -7.05 -6.68
C ASP A 92 5.37 -6.87 -5.16
N PRO A 93 4.96 -5.66 -4.74
CA PRO A 93 4.80 -5.36 -3.34
C PRO A 93 3.58 -6.06 -2.73
N THR A 94 3.70 -6.43 -1.46
CA THR A 94 2.58 -6.84 -0.61
C THR A 94 2.67 -6.14 0.74
N PHE A 95 1.55 -5.99 1.44
CA PHE A 95 1.49 -5.27 2.70
C PHE A 95 1.10 -6.19 3.84
N ILE A 96 1.79 -6.03 4.97
CA ILE A 96 1.28 -6.51 6.25
C ILE A 96 0.27 -5.50 6.75
N LEU A 97 -0.97 -5.93 6.89
CA LEU A 97 -2.07 -5.04 7.27
C LEU A 97 -2.90 -5.61 8.43
N LYS A 98 -3.63 -4.74 9.08
CA LYS A 98 -4.53 -5.10 10.17
C LYS A 98 -5.64 -6.02 9.66
N ARG A 99 -5.87 -7.17 10.32
CA ARG A 99 -6.84 -8.20 9.91
C ARG A 99 -8.25 -7.62 9.67
N GLU A 100 -8.66 -6.66 10.46
CA GLU A 100 -9.98 -6.03 10.37
C GLU A 100 -10.19 -5.29 9.03
N LEU A 101 -9.12 -4.83 8.39
CA LEU A 101 -9.19 -4.21 7.07
C LEU A 101 -9.63 -5.19 5.97
N MET A 102 -9.38 -6.49 6.17
CA MET A 102 -9.83 -7.53 5.23
C MET A 102 -11.36 -7.69 5.19
N TRP A 103 -12.07 -7.13 6.17
CA TRP A 103 -13.53 -7.21 6.27
C TRP A 103 -14.24 -5.97 5.70
N ILE A 104 -13.48 -4.93 5.35
CA ILE A 104 -14.06 -3.77 4.67
C ILE A 104 -14.54 -4.23 3.29
N PRO A 105 -15.85 -4.03 2.98
CA PRO A 105 -16.38 -4.38 1.66
C PRO A 105 -15.55 -3.77 0.53
N VAL A 106 -15.41 -4.51 -0.54
CA VAL A 106 -14.62 -4.16 -1.73
C VAL A 106 -13.12 -4.10 -1.44
N PHE A 107 -12.65 -3.26 -0.49
CA PHE A 107 -11.23 -3.18 -0.12
C PHE A 107 -10.65 -4.53 0.28
N GLY A 108 -11.34 -5.29 1.12
CA GLY A 108 -10.90 -6.61 1.56
C GLY A 108 -10.77 -7.63 0.42
N TRP A 109 -11.60 -7.51 -0.61
CA TRP A 109 -11.49 -8.35 -1.81
C TRP A 109 -10.21 -8.05 -2.58
N TYR A 110 -9.90 -6.77 -2.77
CA TYR A 110 -8.65 -6.33 -3.41
C TYR A 110 -7.41 -6.68 -2.59
N ALA A 111 -7.47 -6.53 -1.27
CA ALA A 111 -6.39 -6.91 -0.37
C ALA A 111 -6.09 -8.42 -0.43
N ARG A 112 -7.14 -9.27 -0.55
CA ARG A 112 -6.97 -10.72 -0.79
C ARG A 112 -6.39 -10.99 -2.16
N LYS A 113 -6.85 -10.29 -3.21
CA LYS A 113 -6.30 -10.43 -4.57
C LYS A 113 -4.84 -10.02 -4.66
N ALA A 114 -4.41 -9.07 -3.83
CA ALA A 114 -3.02 -8.64 -3.69
C ALA A 114 -2.16 -9.59 -2.85
N ASP A 115 -2.76 -10.63 -2.24
CA ASP A 115 -2.12 -11.51 -1.25
C ASP A 115 -1.50 -10.72 -0.08
N CYS A 116 -2.23 -9.70 0.41
CA CYS A 116 -1.81 -8.98 1.60
C CYS A 116 -1.79 -9.89 2.83
N VAL A 117 -0.82 -9.70 3.71
CA VAL A 117 -0.62 -10.51 4.91
C VAL A 117 -1.40 -9.90 6.10
N PRO A 118 -2.53 -10.49 6.51
CA PRO A 118 -3.31 -9.95 7.62
C PRO A 118 -2.69 -10.32 8.96
N VAL A 119 -2.59 -9.35 9.87
CA VAL A 119 -2.12 -9.57 11.24
C VAL A 119 -3.20 -9.24 12.26
N ASN A 120 -3.44 -10.17 13.19
CA ASN A 120 -4.23 -9.91 14.38
C ASN A 120 -3.29 -9.59 15.55
N ARG A 121 -3.12 -8.31 15.84
CA ARG A 121 -2.20 -7.85 16.89
C ARG A 121 -2.62 -8.22 18.31
N LYS A 122 -3.91 -8.56 18.51
CA LYS A 122 -4.44 -8.96 19.81
C LYS A 122 -4.25 -10.45 20.11
N ALA A 123 -3.86 -11.25 19.14
CA ALA A 123 -3.78 -12.71 19.26
C ALA A 123 -2.39 -13.22 19.72
N GLY A 124 -1.55 -12.34 20.28
CA GLY A 124 -0.29 -12.72 20.93
C GLY A 124 0.78 -13.26 19.97
N SER A 125 1.76 -13.96 20.56
CA SER A 125 2.97 -14.44 19.86
C SER A 125 2.66 -15.40 18.70
N GLN A 126 1.64 -16.24 18.83
CA GLN A 126 1.27 -17.20 17.81
C GLN A 126 0.79 -16.56 16.51
N ALA A 127 0.06 -15.42 16.60
CA ALA A 127 -0.33 -14.66 15.41
C ALA A 127 0.87 -13.98 14.75
N LEU A 128 1.80 -13.50 15.55
CA LEU A 128 3.05 -12.92 15.04
C LEU A 128 3.86 -13.98 14.30
N MET A 129 4.01 -15.17 14.85
CA MET A 129 4.74 -16.27 14.18
C MET A 129 4.10 -16.66 12.85
N ARG A 130 2.76 -16.77 12.79
CA ARG A 130 2.05 -17.05 11.52
C ARG A 130 2.26 -15.93 10.49
N MET A 131 2.22 -14.67 10.92
CA MET A 131 2.50 -13.53 10.06
C MET A 131 3.93 -13.58 9.51
N MET A 132 4.92 -13.89 10.38
CA MET A 132 6.32 -14.00 9.98
C MET A 132 6.54 -15.15 8.99
N ALA A 133 5.94 -16.32 9.25
CA ALA A 133 6.01 -17.45 8.33
C ALA A 133 5.45 -17.08 6.95
N ARG A 134 4.26 -16.46 6.91
CA ARG A 134 3.66 -16.02 5.65
C ARG A 134 4.51 -14.96 4.94
N ALA A 135 5.03 -13.98 5.67
CA ALA A 135 5.92 -12.95 5.10
C ALA A 135 7.21 -13.57 4.55
N HIS A 136 7.74 -14.60 5.22
CA HIS A 136 8.92 -15.32 4.75
C HIS A 136 8.65 -16.07 3.44
N GLU A 137 7.52 -16.77 3.33
CA GLU A 137 7.07 -17.42 2.10
C GLU A 137 6.99 -16.44 0.93
N GLU A 138 6.32 -15.31 1.14
CA GLU A 138 6.19 -14.25 0.13
C GLU A 138 7.56 -13.67 -0.29
N ALA A 139 8.50 -13.52 0.66
CA ALA A 139 9.85 -13.07 0.35
C ALA A 139 10.64 -14.10 -0.47
N GLN A 140 10.47 -15.40 -0.18
CA GLN A 140 11.10 -16.47 -0.98
C GLN A 140 10.58 -16.49 -2.43
N GLU A 141 9.33 -16.08 -2.66
CA GLU A 141 8.77 -15.90 -4.00
C GLU A 141 9.29 -14.63 -4.71
N GLY A 142 10.21 -13.89 -4.10
CA GLY A 142 10.80 -12.66 -4.65
C GLY A 142 9.96 -11.41 -4.47
N ARG A 143 8.96 -11.43 -3.57
CA ARG A 143 8.08 -10.31 -3.31
C ARG A 143 8.67 -9.34 -2.28
N GLN A 144 8.26 -8.08 -2.35
CA GLN A 144 8.65 -7.04 -1.42
C GLN A 144 7.54 -6.85 -0.39
N ILE A 145 7.82 -7.21 0.87
CA ILE A 145 6.86 -7.15 1.98
C ILE A 145 7.00 -5.82 2.69
N VAL A 146 5.97 -4.98 2.61
CA VAL A 146 5.95 -3.70 3.30
C VAL A 146 5.26 -3.86 4.66
N ILE A 147 5.98 -3.48 5.72
CA ILE A 147 5.47 -3.43 7.08
C ILE A 147 5.59 -2.02 7.63
N PHE A 148 4.60 -1.62 8.40
CA PHE A 148 4.63 -0.41 9.23
C PHE A 148 4.82 -0.82 10.70
N PRO A 149 6.07 -0.86 11.22
CA PRO A 149 6.37 -1.46 12.53
C PRO A 149 5.63 -0.80 13.69
N GLU A 150 5.41 0.52 13.61
CA GLU A 150 4.68 1.29 14.62
C GLU A 150 3.20 0.86 14.72
N GLY A 151 2.68 0.26 13.67
CA GLY A 151 1.32 -0.26 13.61
C GLY A 151 0.21 0.78 13.67
N THR A 152 0.53 2.03 13.77
CA THR A 152 -0.38 3.18 13.77
C THR A 152 0.34 4.38 13.18
N ARG A 153 -0.43 5.38 12.73
CA ARG A 153 0.14 6.62 12.23
C ARG A 153 0.73 7.43 13.37
N ARG A 154 2.01 7.80 13.23
CA ARG A 154 2.72 8.63 14.18
C ARG A 154 3.09 9.97 13.55
N PRO A 155 2.91 11.11 14.25
CA PRO A 155 3.32 12.40 13.73
C PRO A 155 4.86 12.45 13.54
N PRO A 156 5.37 13.32 12.67
CA PRO A 156 6.80 13.55 12.53
C PRO A 156 7.43 13.93 13.86
N GLY A 157 8.59 13.33 14.20
CA GLY A 157 9.30 13.58 15.46
C GLY A 157 8.76 12.81 16.68
N ALA A 158 7.68 12.05 16.56
CA ALA A 158 7.25 11.18 17.66
C ALA A 158 8.30 10.09 17.92
N ALA A 159 8.45 9.69 19.17
CA ALA A 159 9.27 8.55 19.56
C ALA A 159 8.77 7.27 18.86
N PRO A 160 9.67 6.37 18.48
CA PRO A 160 9.32 5.11 17.81
C PRO A 160 8.47 4.20 18.70
#